data_2e21e1212a3ba06408ba269f6bcdc222
#
_entry.id   2e21e1212a3ba06408ba269f6bcdc222
#
_cell.length_a   1.000
_cell.length_b   1.000
_cell.length_c   1.000
_cell.angle_alpha   90.00
_cell.angle_beta   90.00
_cell.angle_gamma   90.00
#
_symmetry.space_group_name_H-M   'P 1'
#
loop_
_entity.id
_entity.type
_entity.pdbx_description
1 polymer ?
#
loop_
_entity_poly.entity_id
_entity_poly.type
_entity_poly.pdbx_seq_one_letter_code
_entity_poly.pdbx_strand_id
1 'polypeptide(L)'
;MTTSTSSSAAAPKALPRIAVLATGGTIAGSAADAANTAGYQAGVIGVAQLLAAVPGLDAIAQIHAEQIASIDSKDMSLALWSTLAQRVNELLASDEIDGVVITHGTDTLEETAYLLHLTVKSAKPCILTAAMRPATALSADGPLNLLNAVTLAASEAAAGQGVLVAFNNRIHCARDVAKVSTYAVDAFQSPEIGALGWVQDGRVEFQRRALRPHTVDAPFTASAPWPMVEIVTSYAGVSRAAVEALVAAGVDGLVVAGTGNGSIHGGLQQSLAEAAAKGVAVVRASRVGSGHVMHNGAAKDDALGFVSSGTLSPYKARVLLLLALAAGMTDTAGLQDAFDTY
;
A
#
# COMPACT_ATOMS: atom_id res chain seq x y z
N MET A 1 20.00 55.29 -25.78
CA MET A 1 20.35 53.85 -26.02
C MET A 1 19.38 52.99 -25.23
N THR A 2 18.33 52.51 -25.86
CA THR A 2 17.31 51.65 -25.26
C THR A 2 17.74 50.20 -25.48
N THR A 3 18.17 49.51 -24.44
CA THR A 3 18.47 48.10 -24.48
C THR A 3 17.16 47.29 -24.41
N SER A 4 16.78 46.72 -25.54
CA SER A 4 15.69 45.78 -25.67
C SER A 4 16.15 44.44 -25.06
N THR A 5 15.63 44.09 -23.89
CA THR A 5 15.72 42.74 -23.30
C THR A 5 14.71 41.83 -23.99
N SER A 6 15.20 40.98 -24.91
CA SER A 6 14.39 39.90 -25.48
C SER A 6 14.17 38.84 -24.43
N SER A 7 12.96 38.76 -23.89
CA SER A 7 12.51 37.61 -23.09
C SER A 7 12.39 36.41 -24.04
N SER A 8 13.33 35.48 -23.96
CA SER A 8 13.20 34.16 -24.58
C SER A 8 12.10 33.40 -23.85
N ALA A 9 10.93 33.30 -24.46
CA ALA A 9 9.88 32.38 -23.98
C ALA A 9 10.42 30.95 -24.11
N ALA A 10 10.60 30.27 -22.99
CA ALA A 10 10.95 28.87 -22.98
C ALA A 10 9.89 28.09 -23.77
N ALA A 11 10.33 27.14 -24.60
CA ALA A 11 9.40 26.25 -25.32
C ALA A 11 8.51 25.53 -24.30
N PRO A 12 7.22 25.31 -24.61
CA PRO A 12 6.31 24.58 -23.69
C PRO A 12 6.91 23.21 -23.41
N LYS A 13 7.09 22.89 -22.11
CA LYS A 13 7.58 21.58 -21.66
C LYS A 13 6.57 20.53 -22.12
N ALA A 14 7.05 19.45 -22.74
CA ALA A 14 6.18 18.33 -23.12
C ALA A 14 5.45 17.79 -21.87
N LEU A 15 4.18 17.40 -22.03
CA LEU A 15 3.41 16.81 -20.95
C LEU A 15 4.05 15.47 -20.53
N PRO A 16 4.10 15.17 -19.23
CA PRO A 16 4.60 13.91 -18.74
C PRO A 16 3.71 12.72 -19.19
N ARG A 17 4.32 11.57 -19.40
CA ARG A 17 3.66 10.33 -19.87
C ARG A 17 3.37 9.46 -18.66
N ILE A 18 2.10 9.34 -18.32
CA ILE A 18 1.65 8.62 -17.12
C ILE A 18 0.91 7.34 -17.52
N ALA A 19 1.38 6.20 -17.03
CA ALA A 19 0.66 4.95 -17.17
C ALA A 19 -0.39 4.83 -16.07
N VAL A 20 -1.65 4.55 -16.44
CA VAL A 20 -2.75 4.28 -15.51
C VAL A 20 -3.10 2.81 -15.56
N LEU A 21 -2.79 2.09 -14.48
CA LEU A 21 -3.04 0.66 -14.32
C LEU A 21 -4.30 0.44 -13.50
N ALA A 22 -5.30 -0.21 -14.04
CA ALA A 22 -6.55 -0.48 -13.34
C ALA A 22 -6.60 -1.93 -12.83
N THR A 23 -6.91 -2.10 -11.54
CA THR A 23 -7.10 -3.42 -10.91
C THR A 23 -8.55 -3.72 -10.54
N GLY A 24 -9.47 -2.74 -10.70
CA GLY A 24 -10.88 -2.87 -10.31
C GLY A 24 -11.22 -2.04 -9.08
N GLY A 25 -11.92 -2.63 -8.13
CA GLY A 25 -12.35 -1.98 -6.89
C GLY A 25 -13.57 -1.08 -7.03
N THR A 26 -13.91 -0.37 -5.95
CA THR A 26 -15.07 0.55 -5.84
C THR A 26 -15.01 1.71 -6.82
N ILE A 27 -13.83 2.24 -7.10
CA ILE A 27 -13.64 3.33 -8.07
C ILE A 27 -14.16 2.95 -9.46
N ALA A 28 -14.09 1.66 -9.80
CA ALA A 28 -14.62 1.02 -11.01
C ALA A 28 -15.95 0.31 -10.74
N GLY A 29 -16.62 0.65 -9.64
CA GLY A 29 -17.89 0.03 -9.22
C GLY A 29 -19.11 0.73 -9.79
N SER A 30 -20.20 -0.04 -9.96
CA SER A 30 -21.51 0.45 -10.41
C SER A 30 -22.60 -0.04 -9.48
N ALA A 31 -23.50 0.85 -9.10
CA ALA A 31 -24.75 0.55 -8.39
C ALA A 31 -25.94 0.88 -9.28
N ALA A 32 -27.03 0.14 -9.13
CA ALA A 32 -28.29 0.40 -9.84
C ALA A 32 -29.00 1.66 -9.33
N ASP A 33 -28.81 2.01 -8.06
CA ASP A 33 -29.34 3.22 -7.42
C ASP A 33 -28.17 4.11 -6.96
N ALA A 34 -28.16 5.35 -7.43
CA ALA A 34 -27.10 6.32 -7.11
C ALA A 34 -27.07 6.71 -5.61
N ALA A 35 -28.14 6.51 -4.87
CA ALA A 35 -28.19 6.71 -3.42
C ALA A 35 -27.61 5.51 -2.64
N ASN A 36 -27.42 4.35 -3.28
CA ASN A 36 -26.86 3.17 -2.64
C ASN A 36 -25.33 3.17 -2.78
N THR A 37 -24.64 3.48 -1.69
CA THR A 37 -23.17 3.54 -1.63
C THR A 37 -22.52 2.25 -1.12
N ALA A 38 -23.30 1.29 -0.62
CA ALA A 38 -22.80 0.04 -0.04
C ALA A 38 -23.14 -1.21 -0.89
N GLY A 39 -24.29 -1.21 -1.57
CA GLY A 39 -24.73 -2.34 -2.42
C GLY A 39 -24.40 -2.12 -3.89
N TYR A 40 -23.16 -2.26 -4.28
CA TYR A 40 -22.66 -2.07 -5.65
C TYR A 40 -21.82 -3.27 -6.10
N GLN A 41 -21.62 -3.40 -7.41
CA GLN A 41 -20.67 -4.37 -7.99
C GLN A 41 -19.34 -3.69 -8.28
N ALA A 42 -18.26 -4.15 -7.65
CA ALA A 42 -16.92 -3.61 -7.84
C ALA A 42 -16.32 -4.08 -9.18
N GLY A 43 -15.39 -3.29 -9.75
CA GLY A 43 -14.56 -3.69 -10.88
C GLY A 43 -15.27 -3.88 -12.23
N VAL A 44 -16.47 -3.33 -12.42
CA VAL A 44 -17.24 -3.51 -13.67
C VAL A 44 -16.99 -2.43 -14.72
N ILE A 45 -16.42 -1.30 -14.32
CA ILE A 45 -16.10 -0.18 -15.22
C ILE A 45 -14.65 -0.31 -15.66
N GLY A 46 -14.42 -0.36 -16.99
CA GLY A 46 -13.08 -0.45 -17.53
C GLY A 46 -12.27 0.86 -17.43
N VAL A 47 -10.96 0.75 -17.51
CA VAL A 47 -10.03 1.90 -17.35
C VAL A 47 -10.33 3.04 -18.30
N ALA A 48 -10.67 2.77 -19.56
CA ALA A 48 -11.00 3.81 -20.54
C ALA A 48 -12.22 4.65 -20.14
N GLN A 49 -13.24 4.00 -19.59
CA GLN A 49 -14.46 4.67 -19.12
C GLN A 49 -14.19 5.49 -17.85
N LEU A 50 -13.33 4.98 -16.93
CA LEU A 50 -12.89 5.74 -15.75
C LEU A 50 -12.19 7.03 -16.14
N LEU A 51 -11.26 6.97 -17.09
CA LEU A 51 -10.53 8.14 -17.59
C LEU A 51 -11.44 9.13 -18.29
N ALA A 52 -12.38 8.65 -19.11
CA ALA A 52 -13.35 9.51 -19.80
C ALA A 52 -14.27 10.27 -18.84
N ALA A 53 -14.47 9.78 -17.62
CA ALA A 53 -15.26 10.44 -16.58
C ALA A 53 -14.50 11.58 -15.85
N VAL A 54 -13.20 11.79 -16.15
CA VAL A 54 -12.36 12.81 -15.49
C VAL A 54 -11.91 13.87 -16.49
N PRO A 55 -12.61 15.01 -16.58
CA PRO A 55 -12.23 16.09 -17.50
C PRO A 55 -10.84 16.67 -17.17
N GLY A 56 -10.09 17.05 -18.18
CA GLY A 56 -8.84 17.80 -18.03
C GLY A 56 -7.59 16.95 -17.76
N LEU A 57 -7.67 15.63 -17.76
CA LEU A 57 -6.49 14.76 -17.64
C LEU A 57 -5.49 14.99 -18.79
N ASP A 58 -5.99 15.23 -20.00
CA ASP A 58 -5.22 15.48 -21.20
C ASP A 58 -4.43 16.81 -21.16
N ALA A 59 -4.85 17.74 -20.31
CA ALA A 59 -4.09 18.97 -20.04
C ALA A 59 -2.94 18.77 -19.03
N ILE A 60 -2.95 17.66 -18.28
CA ILE A 60 -1.98 17.36 -17.22
C ILE A 60 -0.91 16.38 -17.70
N ALA A 61 -1.32 15.34 -18.44
CA ALA A 61 -0.44 14.24 -18.83
C ALA A 61 -0.89 13.57 -20.14
N GLN A 62 0.05 12.93 -20.84
CA GLN A 62 -0.25 11.93 -21.85
C GLN A 62 -0.51 10.60 -21.14
N ILE A 63 -1.74 10.10 -21.24
CA ILE A 63 -2.17 8.91 -20.50
C ILE A 63 -2.00 7.65 -21.36
N HIS A 64 -1.29 6.67 -20.79
CA HIS A 64 -1.27 5.29 -21.27
C HIS A 64 -2.10 4.43 -20.30
N ALA A 65 -3.20 3.84 -20.77
CA ALA A 65 -4.14 3.10 -19.93
C ALA A 65 -4.02 1.59 -20.14
N GLU A 66 -3.98 0.82 -19.05
CA GLU A 66 -3.90 -0.63 -19.07
C GLU A 66 -4.79 -1.25 -17.98
N GLN A 67 -5.57 -2.29 -18.36
CA GLN A 67 -6.36 -3.08 -17.42
C GLN A 67 -5.53 -4.28 -16.96
N ILE A 68 -5.10 -4.28 -15.69
CA ILE A 68 -4.34 -5.40 -15.10
C ILE A 68 -5.29 -6.47 -14.57
N ALA A 69 -6.37 -6.05 -13.90
CA ALA A 69 -7.39 -6.92 -13.35
C ALA A 69 -8.71 -6.17 -13.20
N SER A 70 -9.79 -6.92 -12.99
CA SER A 70 -11.14 -6.38 -12.70
C SER A 70 -11.71 -7.12 -11.50
N ILE A 71 -11.12 -6.88 -10.31
CA ILE A 71 -11.49 -7.58 -9.08
C ILE A 71 -12.02 -6.62 -8.01
N ASP A 72 -12.73 -7.16 -7.04
CA ASP A 72 -12.85 -6.55 -5.74
C ASP A 72 -11.54 -6.81 -4.97
N SER A 73 -10.98 -5.77 -4.32
CA SER A 73 -9.65 -5.88 -3.69
C SER A 73 -9.57 -6.86 -2.53
N LYS A 74 -10.68 -7.25 -1.91
CA LYS A 74 -10.71 -8.35 -0.93
C LYS A 74 -10.21 -9.68 -1.52
N ASP A 75 -10.30 -9.85 -2.83
CA ASP A 75 -9.87 -11.04 -3.58
C ASP A 75 -8.45 -10.86 -4.18
N MET A 76 -7.67 -9.87 -3.74
CA MET A 76 -6.27 -9.70 -4.14
C MET A 76 -5.46 -10.95 -3.80
N SER A 77 -4.60 -11.38 -4.73
CA SER A 77 -3.77 -12.58 -4.59
C SER A 77 -2.29 -12.27 -4.71
N LEU A 78 -1.44 -13.16 -4.17
CA LEU A 78 0.01 -13.06 -4.30
C LEU A 78 0.46 -13.13 -5.77
N ALA A 79 -0.22 -13.91 -6.60
CA ALA A 79 0.04 -13.97 -8.04
C ALA A 79 -0.24 -12.62 -8.72
N LEU A 80 -1.36 -11.97 -8.37
CA LEU A 80 -1.68 -10.65 -8.92
C LEU A 80 -0.72 -9.57 -8.41
N TRP A 81 -0.25 -9.66 -7.16
CA TRP A 81 0.81 -8.78 -6.65
C TRP A 81 2.11 -8.93 -7.45
N SER A 82 2.52 -10.17 -7.77
CA SER A 82 3.69 -10.40 -8.63
C SER A 82 3.51 -9.77 -10.01
N THR A 83 2.36 -9.99 -10.66
CA THR A 83 2.04 -9.42 -11.97
C THR A 83 2.06 -7.90 -11.94
N LEU A 84 1.41 -7.29 -10.94
CA LEU A 84 1.34 -5.83 -10.80
C LEU A 84 2.73 -5.23 -10.55
N ALA A 85 3.51 -5.80 -9.62
CA ALA A 85 4.85 -5.31 -9.29
C ALA A 85 5.80 -5.43 -10.50
N GLN A 86 5.74 -6.54 -11.22
CA GLN A 86 6.50 -6.72 -12.46
C GLN A 86 6.13 -5.65 -13.48
N ARG A 87 4.83 -5.46 -13.75
CA ARG A 87 4.38 -4.49 -14.76
C ARG A 87 4.74 -3.06 -14.40
N VAL A 88 4.61 -2.67 -13.12
CA VAL A 88 5.04 -1.35 -12.64
C VAL A 88 6.54 -1.15 -12.87
N ASN A 89 7.38 -2.13 -12.54
CA ASN A 89 8.82 -2.05 -12.74
C ASN A 89 9.20 -1.96 -14.23
N GLU A 90 8.55 -2.73 -15.11
CA GLU A 90 8.75 -2.66 -16.56
C GLU A 90 8.46 -1.25 -17.10
N LEU A 91 7.32 -0.68 -16.73
CA LEU A 91 6.91 0.65 -17.17
C LEU A 91 7.85 1.74 -16.65
N LEU A 92 8.21 1.70 -15.37
CA LEU A 92 9.07 2.71 -14.77
C LEU A 92 10.54 2.60 -15.19
N ALA A 93 10.97 1.43 -15.67
CA ALA A 93 12.29 1.25 -16.27
C ALA A 93 12.38 1.83 -17.69
N SER A 94 11.25 2.02 -18.38
CA SER A 94 11.20 2.59 -19.72
C SER A 94 11.37 4.10 -19.69
N ASP A 95 12.09 4.66 -20.65
CA ASP A 95 12.19 6.10 -20.89
C ASP A 95 10.89 6.69 -21.46
N GLU A 96 9.92 5.87 -21.84
CA GLU A 96 8.64 6.30 -22.41
C GLU A 96 7.58 6.63 -21.36
N ILE A 97 7.80 6.26 -20.09
CA ILE A 97 6.87 6.49 -18.97
C ILE A 97 7.57 7.29 -17.87
N ASP A 98 6.94 8.38 -17.44
CA ASP A 98 7.47 9.30 -16.44
C ASP A 98 6.89 9.04 -15.05
N GLY A 99 5.76 8.31 -14.94
CA GLY A 99 5.15 7.90 -13.69
C GLY A 99 4.02 6.90 -13.90
N VAL A 100 3.61 6.24 -12.80
CA VAL A 100 2.52 5.25 -12.79
C VAL A 100 1.45 5.66 -11.79
N VAL A 101 0.18 5.54 -12.18
CA VAL A 101 -0.99 5.62 -11.30
C VAL A 101 -1.70 4.26 -11.30
N ILE A 102 -2.06 3.76 -10.13
CA ILE A 102 -2.77 2.49 -9.96
C ILE A 102 -4.12 2.78 -9.35
N THR A 103 -5.22 2.46 -10.06
CA THR A 103 -6.55 2.46 -9.45
C THR A 103 -6.82 1.11 -8.79
N HIS A 104 -7.19 1.13 -7.52
CA HIS A 104 -7.30 -0.06 -6.68
C HIS A 104 -8.60 -0.04 -5.87
N GLY A 105 -9.02 -1.17 -5.32
CA GLY A 105 -10.08 -1.22 -4.32
C GLY A 105 -9.56 -0.88 -2.93
N THR A 106 -10.41 -0.32 -2.07
CA THR A 106 -9.99 0.25 -0.79
C THR A 106 -9.61 -0.77 0.28
N ASP A 107 -10.12 -2.03 0.19
CA ASP A 107 -10.00 -2.99 1.30
C ASP A 107 -8.57 -3.50 1.53
N THR A 108 -7.79 -3.70 0.47
CA THR A 108 -6.39 -4.14 0.57
C THR A 108 -5.39 -3.17 -0.08
N LEU A 109 -5.82 -1.93 -0.33
CA LEU A 109 -4.95 -0.89 -0.92
C LEU A 109 -3.69 -0.68 -0.09
N GLU A 110 -3.79 -0.61 1.23
CA GLU A 110 -2.65 -0.36 2.12
C GLU A 110 -1.59 -1.45 2.06
N GLU A 111 -2.02 -2.71 1.84
CA GLU A 111 -1.13 -3.87 1.69
C GLU A 111 -0.42 -3.83 0.34
N THR A 112 -1.17 -3.63 -0.75
CA THR A 112 -0.62 -3.49 -2.12
C THR A 112 0.33 -2.30 -2.22
N ALA A 113 -0.03 -1.16 -1.62
CA ALA A 113 0.80 0.03 -1.61
C ALA A 113 2.14 -0.22 -0.90
N TYR A 114 2.12 -0.89 0.26
CA TYR A 114 3.33 -1.20 1.00
C TYR A 114 4.20 -2.26 0.30
N LEU A 115 3.60 -3.28 -0.30
CA LEU A 115 4.32 -4.23 -1.15
C LEU A 115 5.10 -3.50 -2.27
N LEU A 116 4.42 -2.63 -3.02
CA LEU A 116 5.04 -1.87 -4.09
C LEU A 116 6.10 -0.89 -3.57
N HIS A 117 5.90 -0.30 -2.38
CA HIS A 117 6.87 0.57 -1.72
C HIS A 117 8.21 -0.11 -1.48
N LEU A 118 8.19 -1.43 -1.26
CA LEU A 118 9.38 -2.24 -1.01
C LEU A 118 9.93 -2.94 -2.27
N THR A 119 9.15 -3.03 -3.36
CA THR A 119 9.52 -3.85 -4.52
C THR A 119 9.67 -3.08 -5.83
N VAL A 120 9.23 -1.84 -5.91
CA VAL A 120 9.47 -0.96 -7.07
C VAL A 120 10.93 -0.55 -7.11
N LYS A 121 11.57 -0.65 -8.28
CA LYS A 121 13.01 -0.37 -8.49
C LYS A 121 13.23 0.92 -9.30
N SER A 122 12.45 1.95 -9.00
CA SER A 122 12.53 3.25 -9.66
C SER A 122 12.30 4.40 -8.69
N ALA A 123 12.93 5.53 -8.93
CA ALA A 123 12.64 6.79 -8.25
C ALA A 123 11.50 7.59 -8.92
N LYS A 124 10.99 7.15 -10.09
CA LYS A 124 9.84 7.78 -10.75
C LYS A 124 8.58 7.63 -9.89
N PRO A 125 7.64 8.58 -9.97
CA PRO A 125 6.40 8.54 -9.20
C PRO A 125 5.59 7.25 -9.43
N CYS A 126 5.16 6.60 -8.34
CA CYS A 126 4.23 5.48 -8.34
C CYS A 126 3.14 5.78 -7.31
N ILE A 127 1.92 5.99 -7.79
CA ILE A 127 0.80 6.52 -6.99
C ILE A 127 -0.35 5.51 -7.01
N LEU A 128 -0.87 5.12 -5.84
CA LEU A 128 -2.15 4.40 -5.75
C LEU A 128 -3.27 5.37 -5.43
N THR A 129 -4.45 5.07 -5.95
CA THR A 129 -5.69 5.74 -5.62
C THR A 129 -6.88 4.80 -5.67
N ALA A 130 -7.99 5.19 -5.03
CA ALA A 130 -9.22 4.42 -4.96
C ALA A 130 -10.42 5.34 -4.74
N ALA A 131 -11.60 4.76 -4.47
CA ALA A 131 -12.78 5.50 -4.06
C ALA A 131 -13.58 4.73 -3.00
N MET A 132 -14.24 5.45 -2.10
CA MET A 132 -15.17 4.86 -1.11
C MET A 132 -16.58 4.74 -1.68
N ARG A 133 -16.92 5.51 -2.71
CA ARG A 133 -18.22 5.49 -3.37
C ARG A 133 -18.07 4.96 -4.80
N PRO A 134 -19.01 4.12 -5.28
CA PRO A 134 -18.99 3.66 -6.66
C PRO A 134 -19.13 4.83 -7.64
N ALA A 135 -18.63 4.65 -8.86
CA ALA A 135 -18.60 5.71 -9.87
C ALA A 135 -20.01 6.26 -10.21
N THR A 136 -21.06 5.47 -10.02
CA THR A 136 -22.47 5.86 -10.25
C THR A 136 -23.14 6.53 -9.05
N ALA A 137 -22.46 6.61 -7.90
CA ALA A 137 -23.05 7.17 -6.69
C ALA A 137 -23.17 8.70 -6.73
N LEU A 138 -24.15 9.24 -5.98
CA LEU A 138 -24.22 10.66 -5.69
C LEU A 138 -22.92 11.09 -4.99
N SER A 139 -22.28 12.16 -5.47
CA SER A 139 -21.00 12.66 -4.97
C SER A 139 -19.90 11.59 -4.96
N ALA A 140 -19.75 10.83 -6.05
CA ALA A 140 -18.65 9.89 -6.22
C ALA A 140 -17.30 10.60 -6.01
N ASP A 141 -16.42 10.02 -5.16
CA ASP A 141 -15.12 10.59 -4.83
C ASP A 141 -14.01 10.16 -5.82
N GLY A 142 -14.25 9.10 -6.60
CA GLY A 142 -13.29 8.53 -7.54
C GLY A 142 -12.72 9.50 -8.58
N PRO A 143 -13.54 10.30 -9.28
CA PRO A 143 -13.04 11.23 -10.31
C PRO A 143 -12.01 12.21 -9.79
N LEU A 144 -12.25 12.85 -8.64
CA LEU A 144 -11.29 13.80 -8.05
C LEU A 144 -10.06 13.09 -7.50
N ASN A 145 -10.21 11.91 -6.90
CA ASN A 145 -9.08 11.11 -6.44
C ASN A 145 -8.16 10.70 -7.60
N LEU A 146 -8.73 10.31 -8.75
CA LEU A 146 -7.97 9.96 -9.95
C LEU A 146 -7.27 11.18 -10.55
N LEU A 147 -7.95 12.33 -10.65
CA LEU A 147 -7.35 13.59 -11.11
C LEU A 147 -6.15 13.97 -10.24
N ASN A 148 -6.31 13.92 -8.92
CA ASN A 148 -5.24 14.23 -7.97
C ASN A 148 -4.08 13.24 -8.05
N ALA A 149 -4.35 11.95 -8.26
CA ALA A 149 -3.31 10.94 -8.43
C ALA A 149 -2.48 11.16 -9.70
N VAL A 150 -3.13 11.52 -10.83
CA VAL A 150 -2.44 11.86 -12.08
C VAL A 150 -1.65 13.16 -11.93
N THR A 151 -2.23 14.18 -11.29
CA THR A 151 -1.54 15.43 -10.99
C THR A 151 -0.28 15.20 -10.14
N LEU A 152 -0.38 14.34 -9.13
CA LEU A 152 0.75 13.97 -8.27
C LEU A 152 1.81 13.20 -9.05
N ALA A 153 1.41 12.22 -9.88
CA ALA A 153 2.32 11.44 -10.71
C ALA A 153 3.06 12.30 -11.77
N ALA A 154 2.41 13.36 -12.25
CA ALA A 154 2.98 14.32 -13.18
C ALA A 154 3.93 15.34 -12.51
N SER A 155 3.96 15.38 -11.17
CA SER A 155 4.77 16.35 -10.41
C SER A 155 6.18 15.83 -10.17
N GLU A 156 7.19 16.63 -10.50
CA GLU A 156 8.60 16.34 -10.18
C GLU A 156 8.82 16.19 -8.66
N ALA A 157 8.01 16.84 -7.83
CA ALA A 157 8.12 16.76 -6.38
C ALA A 157 7.78 15.36 -5.82
N ALA A 158 7.07 14.52 -6.57
CA ALA A 158 6.75 13.14 -6.19
C ALA A 158 7.89 12.15 -6.46
N ALA A 159 8.87 12.53 -7.28
CA ALA A 159 10.02 11.67 -7.57
C ALA A 159 10.86 11.43 -6.30
N GLY A 160 11.28 10.18 -6.07
CA GLY A 160 12.08 9.80 -4.91
C GLY A 160 11.33 9.81 -3.58
N GLN A 161 10.00 9.92 -3.57
CA GLN A 161 9.17 9.88 -2.36
C GLN A 161 8.66 8.45 -2.01
N GLY A 162 9.11 7.43 -2.75
CA GLY A 162 8.58 6.08 -2.65
C GLY A 162 7.22 5.93 -3.31
N VAL A 163 6.51 4.87 -2.97
CA VAL A 163 5.12 4.69 -3.41
C VAL A 163 4.20 5.50 -2.51
N LEU A 164 3.31 6.26 -3.13
CA LEU A 164 2.39 7.17 -2.47
C LEU A 164 0.93 6.73 -2.66
N VAL A 165 0.07 7.13 -1.75
CA VAL A 165 -1.38 7.00 -1.87
C VAL A 165 -1.99 8.39 -1.92
N ALA A 166 -2.65 8.72 -3.04
CA ALA A 166 -3.43 9.94 -3.21
C ALA A 166 -4.90 9.64 -2.92
N PHE A 167 -5.44 10.19 -1.84
CA PHE A 167 -6.80 9.93 -1.43
C PHE A 167 -7.40 11.14 -0.70
N ASN A 168 -8.62 11.54 -1.06
CA ASN A 168 -9.33 12.66 -0.44
C ASN A 168 -8.42 13.90 -0.25
N ASN A 169 -7.76 14.36 -1.33
CA ASN A 169 -6.81 15.47 -1.38
C ASN A 169 -5.53 15.30 -0.53
N ARG A 170 -5.32 14.17 0.12
CA ARG A 170 -4.12 13.90 0.93
C ARG A 170 -3.13 13.05 0.16
N ILE A 171 -1.84 13.27 0.46
CA ILE A 171 -0.72 12.47 -0.03
C ILE A 171 -0.20 11.68 1.18
N HIS A 172 -0.32 10.36 1.13
CA HIS A 172 0.15 9.47 2.18
C HIS A 172 1.35 8.64 1.71
N CYS A 173 2.27 8.35 2.63
CA CYS A 173 3.29 7.32 2.42
C CYS A 173 2.62 5.93 2.45
N ALA A 174 2.97 5.07 1.51
CA ALA A 174 2.45 3.71 1.46
C ALA A 174 2.74 2.91 2.74
N ARG A 175 3.87 3.19 3.40
CA ARG A 175 4.22 2.56 4.67
C ARG A 175 3.24 2.91 5.80
N ASP A 176 2.78 4.16 5.85
CA ASP A 176 2.09 4.69 7.04
C ASP A 176 0.57 4.78 6.87
N VAL A 177 0.07 4.73 5.63
CA VAL A 177 -1.36 4.84 5.34
C VAL A 177 -2.12 3.60 5.80
N ALA A 178 -3.29 3.79 6.40
CA ALA A 178 -4.21 2.72 6.81
C ALA A 178 -5.67 3.11 6.53
N LYS A 179 -6.51 2.12 6.21
CA LYS A 179 -7.96 2.29 6.12
C LYS A 179 -8.55 2.28 7.53
N VAL A 180 -9.03 3.43 7.99
CA VAL A 180 -9.52 3.64 9.38
C VAL A 180 -11.04 3.78 9.45
N SER A 181 -11.73 3.79 8.33
CA SER A 181 -13.20 3.87 8.28
C SER A 181 -13.75 2.91 7.23
N THR A 182 -14.91 2.34 7.53
CA THR A 182 -15.62 1.43 6.63
C THR A 182 -16.47 2.15 5.57
N TYR A 183 -16.76 3.45 5.73
CA TYR A 183 -17.68 4.19 4.84
C TYR A 183 -17.30 5.64 4.55
N ALA A 184 -16.52 6.30 5.38
CA ALA A 184 -16.19 7.72 5.22
C ALA A 184 -15.32 7.94 3.97
N VAL A 185 -15.50 9.08 3.28
CA VAL A 185 -14.69 9.42 2.12
C VAL A 185 -13.25 9.80 2.48
N ASP A 186 -12.98 10.12 3.74
CA ASP A 186 -11.64 10.31 4.32
C ASP A 186 -11.13 9.05 5.02
N ALA A 187 -11.50 7.87 4.52
CA ALA A 187 -11.24 6.59 5.14
C ALA A 187 -9.75 6.25 5.32
N PHE A 188 -8.86 6.88 4.56
CA PHE A 188 -7.43 6.64 4.66
C PHE A 188 -6.73 7.72 5.47
N GLN A 189 -5.99 7.29 6.49
CA GLN A 189 -5.22 8.14 7.38
C GLN A 189 -3.81 7.58 7.55
N SER A 190 -2.88 8.40 8.04
CA SER A 190 -1.56 7.96 8.54
C SER A 190 -1.50 8.31 10.03
N PRO A 191 -2.01 7.43 10.91
CA PRO A 191 -2.34 7.80 12.30
C PRO A 191 -1.18 8.35 13.11
N GLU A 192 0.04 7.77 12.97
CA GLU A 192 1.20 8.16 13.77
C GLU A 192 1.95 9.34 13.14
N ILE A 193 2.13 9.33 11.82
CA ILE A 193 3.06 10.24 11.13
C ILE A 193 2.30 11.41 10.49
N GLY A 194 1.03 11.23 10.14
CA GLY A 194 0.24 12.17 9.35
C GLY A 194 0.53 12.06 7.84
N ALA A 195 -0.27 12.75 7.05
CA ALA A 195 -0.07 12.85 5.61
C ALA A 195 1.26 13.54 5.28
N LEU A 196 1.87 13.19 4.15
CA LEU A 196 3.08 13.85 3.65
C LEU A 196 2.77 15.24 3.07
N GLY A 197 1.55 15.45 2.59
CA GLY A 197 1.13 16.69 1.95
C GLY A 197 -0.29 16.58 1.40
N TRP A 198 -0.58 17.38 0.40
CA TRP A 198 -1.89 17.41 -0.25
C TRP A 198 -1.80 17.78 -1.74
N VAL A 199 -2.87 17.48 -2.45
CA VAL A 199 -3.13 17.97 -3.81
C VAL A 199 -4.41 18.79 -3.75
N GLN A 200 -4.36 20.05 -4.15
CA GLN A 200 -5.51 20.95 -4.18
C GLN A 200 -5.45 21.85 -5.41
N ASP A 201 -6.53 21.88 -6.19
CA ASP A 201 -6.66 22.73 -7.37
C ASP A 201 -5.45 22.60 -8.35
N GLY A 202 -5.00 21.38 -8.57
CA GLY A 202 -3.85 21.08 -9.43
C GLY A 202 -2.48 21.37 -8.82
N ARG A 203 -2.41 21.81 -7.56
CA ARG A 203 -1.16 22.07 -6.84
C ARG A 203 -0.80 20.92 -5.92
N VAL A 204 0.43 20.44 -6.06
CA VAL A 204 1.03 19.42 -5.20
C VAL A 204 1.92 20.09 -4.17
N GLU A 205 1.69 19.81 -2.89
CA GLU A 205 2.48 20.36 -1.81
C GLU A 205 2.87 19.29 -0.81
N PHE A 206 4.18 19.13 -0.58
CA PHE A 206 4.75 18.25 0.42
C PHE A 206 5.21 19.05 1.63
N GLN A 207 4.84 18.60 2.82
CA GLN A 207 5.29 19.13 4.12
C GLN A 207 6.28 18.19 4.82
N ARG A 208 6.33 16.93 4.38
CA ARG A 208 7.16 15.86 4.95
C ARG A 208 7.65 14.93 3.84
N ARG A 209 8.62 14.09 4.17
CA ARG A 209 9.16 13.04 3.30
C ARG A 209 9.16 11.71 4.02
N ALA A 210 9.12 10.60 3.28
CA ALA A 210 9.45 9.29 3.79
C ALA A 210 10.94 9.27 4.14
N LEU A 211 11.28 8.81 5.36
CA LEU A 211 12.66 8.76 5.85
C LEU A 211 13.25 7.35 5.80
N ARG A 212 12.39 6.32 5.86
CA ARG A 212 12.85 4.93 5.82
C ARG A 212 13.18 4.52 4.40
N PRO A 213 14.15 3.59 4.21
CA PRO A 213 14.48 3.06 2.88
C PRO A 213 13.26 2.47 2.19
N HIS A 214 13.18 2.69 0.88
CA HIS A 214 12.07 2.22 0.03
C HIS A 214 12.51 2.08 -1.41
N THR A 215 11.68 1.55 -2.27
CA THR A 215 11.86 1.44 -3.72
C THR A 215 13.28 1.00 -4.11
N VAL A 216 14.11 1.87 -4.66
CA VAL A 216 15.47 1.55 -5.11
C VAL A 216 16.41 1.12 -3.97
N ASP A 217 16.14 1.58 -2.74
CA ASP A 217 16.95 1.29 -1.55
C ASP A 217 16.44 0.04 -0.80
N ALA A 218 15.31 -0.55 -1.19
CA ALA A 218 14.81 -1.79 -0.62
C ALA A 218 15.28 -3.01 -1.45
N PRO A 219 15.75 -4.11 -0.82
CA PRO A 219 16.34 -5.25 -1.54
C PRO A 219 15.29 -6.22 -2.09
N PHE A 220 14.00 -6.06 -1.76
CA PHE A 220 12.97 -7.05 -2.01
C PHE A 220 12.46 -7.07 -3.44
N THR A 221 11.95 -8.24 -3.85
CA THR A 221 11.24 -8.47 -5.12
C THR A 221 9.94 -9.20 -4.87
N ALA A 222 8.90 -8.89 -5.65
CA ALA A 222 7.59 -9.55 -5.56
C ALA A 222 7.51 -10.72 -6.56
N SER A 223 8.15 -11.83 -6.26
CA SER A 223 8.22 -13.00 -7.16
C SER A 223 7.94 -14.32 -6.43
N ALA A 224 7.31 -15.25 -7.14
CA ALA A 224 7.13 -16.61 -6.65
C ALA A 224 8.47 -17.40 -6.62
N PRO A 225 8.61 -18.44 -5.78
CA PRO A 225 7.59 -18.94 -4.86
C PRO A 225 7.39 -18.04 -3.64
N TRP A 226 6.12 -17.89 -3.22
CA TRP A 226 5.79 -17.14 -2.02
C TRP A 226 5.78 -18.05 -0.79
N PRO A 227 6.37 -17.61 0.34
CA PRO A 227 6.22 -18.32 1.61
C PRO A 227 4.77 -18.24 2.11
N MET A 228 4.36 -19.21 2.90
CA MET A 228 3.05 -19.20 3.57
C MET A 228 3.14 -18.39 4.85
N VAL A 229 2.56 -17.18 4.87
CA VAL A 229 2.52 -16.30 6.04
C VAL A 229 1.09 -15.94 6.38
N GLU A 230 0.67 -16.22 7.63
CA GLU A 230 -0.70 -16.02 8.08
C GLU A 230 -0.78 -15.09 9.30
N ILE A 231 -1.96 -14.48 9.49
CA ILE A 231 -2.24 -13.61 10.63
C ILE A 231 -3.13 -14.33 11.62
N VAL A 232 -2.74 -14.37 12.89
CA VAL A 232 -3.56 -14.85 13.99
C VAL A 232 -3.86 -13.72 14.97
N THR A 233 -5.05 -13.70 15.56
CA THR A 233 -5.48 -12.63 16.46
C THR A 233 -5.54 -13.10 17.91
N SER A 234 -4.97 -12.32 18.83
CA SER A 234 -5.14 -12.50 20.27
C SER A 234 -6.39 -11.78 20.77
N TYR A 235 -7.24 -12.49 21.51
CA TYR A 235 -8.47 -11.98 22.12
C TYR A 235 -8.79 -12.75 23.40
N ALA A 236 -9.78 -12.28 24.18
CA ALA A 236 -10.19 -12.93 25.42
C ALA A 236 -10.68 -14.38 25.15
N GLY A 237 -10.06 -15.35 25.81
CA GLY A 237 -10.41 -16.77 25.66
C GLY A 237 -9.92 -17.41 24.37
N VAL A 238 -8.98 -16.80 23.64
CA VAL A 238 -8.41 -17.40 22.42
C VAL A 238 -7.74 -18.75 22.74
N SER A 239 -7.98 -19.75 21.89
CA SER A 239 -7.35 -21.07 21.97
C SER A 239 -6.06 -21.15 21.16
N ARG A 240 -5.34 -22.26 21.32
CA ARG A 240 -4.12 -22.59 20.56
C ARG A 240 -4.42 -23.13 19.14
N ALA A 241 -5.67 -23.56 18.89
CA ALA A 241 -6.04 -24.38 17.75
C ALA A 241 -5.64 -23.80 16.38
N ALA A 242 -5.78 -22.46 16.19
CA ALA A 242 -5.41 -21.82 14.92
C ALA A 242 -3.89 -21.92 14.65
N VAL A 243 -3.05 -21.65 15.64
CA VAL A 243 -1.58 -21.77 15.51
C VAL A 243 -1.18 -23.22 15.26
N GLU A 244 -1.73 -24.17 16.02
CA GLU A 244 -1.42 -25.59 15.86
C GLU A 244 -1.80 -26.12 14.47
N ALA A 245 -2.96 -25.70 13.94
CA ALA A 245 -3.40 -26.06 12.59
C ALA A 245 -2.50 -25.46 11.49
N LEU A 246 -2.10 -24.20 11.62
CA LEU A 246 -1.22 -23.53 10.66
C LEU A 246 0.19 -24.15 10.67
N VAL A 247 0.73 -24.46 11.85
CA VAL A 247 2.02 -25.18 11.97
C VAL A 247 1.93 -26.58 11.33
N ALA A 248 0.82 -27.30 11.56
CA ALA A 248 0.61 -28.60 10.92
C ALA A 248 0.46 -28.51 9.39
N ALA A 249 -0.03 -27.37 8.87
CA ALA A 249 -0.13 -27.07 7.44
C ALA A 249 1.21 -26.62 6.82
N GLY A 250 2.27 -26.44 7.61
CA GLY A 250 3.60 -26.05 7.12
C GLY A 250 3.76 -24.55 6.88
N VAL A 251 3.13 -23.71 7.73
CA VAL A 251 3.30 -22.24 7.65
C VAL A 251 4.76 -21.84 7.87
N ASP A 252 5.27 -20.91 7.05
CA ASP A 252 6.64 -20.39 7.16
C ASP A 252 6.72 -19.23 8.17
N GLY A 253 5.65 -18.45 8.29
CA GLY A 253 5.60 -17.29 9.18
C GLY A 253 4.21 -17.00 9.74
N LEU A 254 4.18 -16.46 10.97
CA LEU A 254 2.96 -16.05 11.67
C LEU A 254 3.11 -14.61 12.16
N VAL A 255 2.11 -13.78 11.84
CA VAL A 255 1.95 -12.47 12.45
C VAL A 255 0.85 -12.55 13.51
N VAL A 256 1.16 -12.25 14.76
CA VAL A 256 0.15 -12.21 15.81
C VAL A 256 -0.34 -10.78 16.05
N ALA A 257 -1.62 -10.52 15.75
CA ALA A 257 -2.32 -9.29 16.08
C ALA A 257 -2.69 -9.30 17.57
N GLY A 258 -1.76 -8.85 18.42
CA GLY A 258 -1.89 -8.78 19.87
C GLY A 258 -2.84 -7.66 20.33
N THR A 259 -3.05 -7.59 21.64
CA THR A 259 -3.79 -6.51 22.29
C THR A 259 -2.83 -5.42 22.79
N GLY A 260 -3.28 -4.18 22.91
CA GLY A 260 -2.46 -3.09 23.42
C GLY A 260 -1.09 -3.00 22.72
N ASN A 261 0.02 -2.98 23.43
CA ASN A 261 1.38 -2.97 22.89
C ASN A 261 1.84 -4.36 22.38
N GLY A 262 0.96 -5.10 21.72
CA GLY A 262 1.25 -6.44 21.19
C GLY A 262 1.22 -7.53 22.27
N SER A 263 0.46 -7.35 23.37
CA SER A 263 0.27 -8.39 24.38
C SER A 263 -0.48 -9.59 23.81
N ILE A 264 -0.04 -10.79 24.16
CA ILE A 264 -0.57 -12.05 23.65
C ILE A 264 -1.15 -12.85 24.82
N HIS A 265 -2.33 -13.46 24.63
CA HIS A 265 -2.92 -14.38 25.59
C HIS A 265 -1.96 -15.55 25.89
N GLY A 266 -1.77 -15.90 27.16
CA GLY A 266 -0.73 -16.82 27.61
C GLY A 266 -0.69 -18.16 26.87
N GLY A 267 -1.85 -18.80 26.67
CA GLY A 267 -1.92 -20.07 25.92
C GLY A 267 -1.54 -19.91 24.43
N LEU A 268 -1.92 -18.78 23.81
CA LEU A 268 -1.55 -18.48 22.42
C LEU A 268 -0.04 -18.17 22.33
N GLN A 269 0.52 -17.40 23.26
CA GLN A 269 1.96 -17.10 23.30
C GLN A 269 2.80 -18.37 23.41
N GLN A 270 2.37 -19.33 24.23
CA GLN A 270 3.06 -20.60 24.37
C GLN A 270 3.09 -21.37 23.03
N SER A 271 1.95 -21.45 22.31
CA SER A 271 1.93 -22.16 21.00
C SER A 271 2.74 -21.44 19.92
N LEU A 272 2.81 -20.11 19.96
CA LEU A 272 3.68 -19.33 19.07
C LEU A 272 5.17 -19.54 19.38
N ALA A 273 5.55 -19.61 20.66
CA ALA A 273 6.93 -19.94 21.05
C ALA A 273 7.33 -21.36 20.63
N GLU A 274 6.40 -22.32 20.75
CA GLU A 274 6.60 -23.69 20.25
C GLU A 274 6.74 -23.73 18.72
N ALA A 275 6.03 -22.86 17.99
CA ALA A 275 6.17 -22.69 16.54
C ALA A 275 7.52 -22.07 16.17
N ALA A 276 7.94 -21.00 16.88
CA ALA A 276 9.24 -20.37 16.67
C ALA A 276 10.40 -21.34 16.89
N ALA A 277 10.32 -22.18 17.95
CA ALA A 277 11.31 -23.24 18.21
C ALA A 277 11.39 -24.31 17.10
N LYS A 278 10.38 -24.41 16.23
CA LYS A 278 10.36 -25.29 15.05
C LYS A 278 10.80 -24.56 13.77
N GLY A 279 11.23 -23.31 13.85
CA GLY A 279 11.71 -22.52 12.72
C GLY A 279 10.64 -21.66 12.02
N VAL A 280 9.40 -21.58 12.55
CA VAL A 280 8.38 -20.67 12.04
C VAL A 280 8.74 -19.25 12.48
N ALA A 281 8.83 -18.30 11.54
CA ALA A 281 9.06 -16.90 11.86
C ALA A 281 7.83 -16.29 12.55
N VAL A 282 7.99 -15.68 13.73
CA VAL A 282 6.86 -15.10 14.49
C VAL A 282 7.05 -13.60 14.66
N VAL A 283 6.11 -12.82 14.12
CA VAL A 283 6.09 -11.36 14.27
C VAL A 283 4.96 -10.94 15.20
N ARG A 284 5.32 -10.25 16.28
CA ARG A 284 4.38 -9.68 17.24
C ARG A 284 3.97 -8.28 16.82
N ALA A 285 2.71 -8.13 16.44
CA ALA A 285 2.06 -6.88 16.05
C ALA A 285 0.90 -6.55 17.02
N SER A 286 0.16 -5.49 16.72
CA SER A 286 -1.02 -5.10 17.49
C SER A 286 -2.25 -4.97 16.60
N ARG A 287 -3.43 -5.40 17.09
CA ARG A 287 -4.73 -5.12 16.48
C ARG A 287 -5.23 -3.69 16.74
N VAL A 288 -4.52 -2.92 17.55
CA VAL A 288 -4.79 -1.49 17.75
C VAL A 288 -4.38 -0.74 16.49
N GLY A 289 -5.23 0.16 16.02
CA GLY A 289 -5.07 0.83 14.72
C GLY A 289 -3.91 1.84 14.64
N SER A 290 -3.23 2.12 15.75
CA SER A 290 -2.08 3.03 15.83
C SER A 290 -1.19 2.68 17.02
N GLY A 291 0.03 3.19 17.04
CA GLY A 291 1.00 2.99 18.11
C GLY A 291 2.26 2.26 17.64
N HIS A 292 3.14 2.00 18.59
CA HIS A 292 4.41 1.33 18.36
C HIS A 292 4.52 0.09 19.24
N VAL A 293 4.64 -1.07 18.63
CA VAL A 293 4.90 -2.34 19.31
C VAL A 293 6.39 -2.41 19.66
N MET A 294 6.70 -2.13 20.92
CA MET A 294 8.08 -2.04 21.42
C MET A 294 8.73 -3.42 21.49
N HIS A 295 9.93 -3.56 20.94
CA HIS A 295 10.75 -4.76 21.06
C HIS A 295 11.06 -5.06 22.53
N ASN A 296 10.91 -6.32 22.96
CA ASN A 296 11.04 -6.77 24.35
C ASN A 296 10.12 -6.04 25.35
N GLY A 297 9.02 -5.39 24.87
CA GLY A 297 8.09 -4.65 25.71
C GLY A 297 7.09 -5.57 26.43
N ALA A 298 5.96 -5.82 25.78
CA ALA A 298 4.88 -6.65 26.34
C ALA A 298 5.18 -8.17 26.35
N ALA A 299 6.17 -8.61 25.58
CA ALA A 299 6.72 -9.96 25.58
C ALA A 299 8.25 -9.89 25.61
N LYS A 300 8.91 -10.98 25.98
CA LYS A 300 10.36 -11.14 25.92
C LYS A 300 10.73 -11.69 24.55
N ASP A 301 10.69 -10.83 23.50
CA ASP A 301 10.81 -11.24 22.12
C ASP A 301 12.05 -12.08 21.86
N ASP A 302 13.23 -11.64 22.32
CA ASP A 302 14.50 -12.37 22.17
C ASP A 302 14.44 -13.79 22.77
N ALA A 303 13.85 -13.93 23.98
CA ALA A 303 13.75 -15.20 24.65
C ALA A 303 12.73 -16.15 24.02
N LEU A 304 11.75 -15.61 23.29
CA LEU A 304 10.68 -16.36 22.64
C LEU A 304 10.98 -16.62 21.14
N GLY A 305 12.02 -16.03 20.59
CA GLY A 305 12.34 -16.05 19.15
C GLY A 305 11.34 -15.27 18.32
N PHE A 306 10.79 -14.17 18.85
CA PHE A 306 9.83 -13.32 18.18
C PHE A 306 10.51 -12.04 17.63
N VAL A 307 9.85 -11.43 16.64
CA VAL A 307 10.17 -10.14 16.06
C VAL A 307 9.06 -9.16 16.40
N SER A 308 9.38 -7.91 16.71
CA SER A 308 8.38 -6.86 16.90
C SER A 308 8.10 -6.09 15.62
N SER A 309 6.83 -5.77 15.36
CA SER A 309 6.41 -5.07 14.14
C SER A 309 6.67 -3.56 14.13
N GLY A 310 7.11 -2.99 15.25
CA GLY A 310 7.23 -1.53 15.35
C GLY A 310 5.88 -0.82 15.15
N THR A 311 5.80 0.07 14.16
CA THR A 311 4.59 0.80 13.79
C THR A 311 3.77 0.14 12.67
N LEU A 312 4.21 -1.02 12.16
CA LEU A 312 3.48 -1.70 11.10
C LEU A 312 2.21 -2.37 11.64
N SER A 313 1.09 -2.20 10.92
CA SER A 313 -0.13 -2.97 11.15
C SER A 313 0.13 -4.47 10.91
N PRO A 314 -0.68 -5.37 11.46
CA PRO A 314 -0.53 -6.81 11.20
C PRO A 314 -0.52 -7.15 9.70
N TYR A 315 -1.29 -6.44 8.89
CA TYR A 315 -1.37 -6.63 7.45
C TYR A 315 -0.06 -6.25 6.74
N LYS A 316 0.51 -5.09 7.07
CA LYS A 316 1.81 -4.65 6.53
C LYS A 316 2.98 -5.45 7.11
N ALA A 317 2.91 -5.83 8.38
CA ALA A 317 3.89 -6.74 8.97
C ALA A 317 3.92 -8.09 8.23
N ARG A 318 2.75 -8.59 7.80
CA ARG A 318 2.66 -9.77 6.94
C ARG A 318 3.33 -9.54 5.58
N VAL A 319 3.10 -8.39 4.94
CA VAL A 319 3.75 -8.05 3.67
C VAL A 319 5.27 -8.04 3.80
N LEU A 320 5.81 -7.38 4.83
CA LEU A 320 7.26 -7.35 5.04
C LEU A 320 7.81 -8.74 5.34
N LEU A 321 7.13 -9.53 6.17
CA LEU A 321 7.56 -10.90 6.50
C LEU A 321 7.56 -11.81 5.25
N LEU A 322 6.53 -11.73 4.40
CA LEU A 322 6.48 -12.43 3.10
C LEU A 322 7.72 -12.12 2.25
N LEU A 323 8.04 -10.82 2.12
CA LEU A 323 9.17 -10.38 1.31
C LEU A 323 10.52 -10.76 1.92
N ALA A 324 10.67 -10.65 3.24
CA ALA A 324 11.89 -11.00 3.95
C ALA A 324 12.18 -12.51 3.85
N LEU A 325 11.18 -13.36 4.10
CA LEU A 325 11.30 -14.80 3.96
C LEU A 325 11.58 -15.21 2.50
N ALA A 326 10.92 -14.61 1.52
CA ALA A 326 11.19 -14.83 0.10
C ALA A 326 12.62 -14.42 -0.31
N ALA A 327 13.20 -13.43 0.38
CA ALA A 327 14.60 -13.02 0.23
C ALA A 327 15.60 -13.92 1.00
N GLY A 328 15.12 -14.97 1.69
CA GLY A 328 15.95 -15.91 2.43
C GLY A 328 16.35 -15.45 3.84
N MET A 329 15.73 -14.40 4.38
CA MET A 329 15.92 -13.95 5.77
C MET A 329 15.12 -14.87 6.71
N THR A 330 15.79 -15.76 7.41
CA THR A 330 15.12 -16.75 8.27
C THR A 330 15.51 -16.65 9.74
N ASP A 331 16.60 -15.97 10.06
CA ASP A 331 17.02 -15.77 11.45
C ASP A 331 16.31 -14.56 12.08
N THR A 332 16.04 -14.65 13.39
CA THR A 332 15.28 -13.64 14.13
C THR A 332 15.96 -12.27 14.13
N ALA A 333 17.29 -12.20 14.19
CA ALA A 333 18.01 -10.94 14.21
C ALA A 333 17.90 -10.21 12.86
N GLY A 334 18.12 -10.92 11.74
CA GLY A 334 17.98 -10.34 10.41
C GLY A 334 16.54 -9.92 10.12
N LEU A 335 15.55 -10.68 10.59
CA LEU A 335 14.15 -10.29 10.50
C LEU A 335 13.87 -9.03 11.33
N GLN A 336 14.37 -8.93 12.60
CA GLN A 336 14.17 -7.72 13.41
C GLN A 336 14.83 -6.51 12.75
N ASP A 337 16.05 -6.64 12.20
CA ASP A 337 16.72 -5.58 11.47
C ASP A 337 15.89 -5.10 10.26
N ALA A 338 15.23 -6.01 9.54
CA ALA A 338 14.31 -5.65 8.46
C ALA A 338 13.11 -4.85 8.97
N PHE A 339 12.49 -5.26 10.08
CA PHE A 339 11.36 -4.54 10.70
C PHE A 339 11.75 -3.19 11.30
N ASP A 340 12.98 -3.04 11.77
CA ASP A 340 13.52 -1.76 12.27
C ASP A 340 13.89 -0.81 11.12
N THR A 341 14.22 -1.36 9.95
CA THR A 341 14.66 -0.59 8.77
C THR A 341 13.47 -0.13 7.92
N TYR A 342 12.55 -1.00 7.58
CA TYR A 342 11.46 -0.79 6.60
C TYR A 342 10.06 -0.61 7.25
#